data_57aef5bdbd50326fe97ae7f6fb7f0d08
#
_entry.id   57aef5bdbd50326fe97ae7f6fb7f0d08
#
_cell.length_a   1.000
_cell.length_b   1.000
_cell.length_c   1.000
_cell.angle_alpha   90.00
_cell.angle_beta   90.00
_cell.angle_gamma   90.00
#
_symmetry.space_group_name_H-M   'P 1'
#
loop_
_entity.id
_entity.type
_entity.pdbx_description
1 polymer ?
#
loop_
_entity_poly.entity_id
_entity_poly.type
_entity_poly.pdbx_seq_one_letter_code
_entity_poly.pdbx_strand_id
1 'polypeptide(L)'
;MKPRHVPACLLGGLLLTGLATGCASAAAQPPASGHLTGRLVMEGGPLGPGGKQPGERAMSGTVTVIAAGHQPVTVTVGSSGTFSVPLPPGRYQVSGRSPDVMEIDGGHRRELPCSQPTSAVVTAGQTATITLTCVVP
;
A
#
# COMPACT_ATOMS: atom_id res chain seq x y z
N MET A 1 -25.83 21.51 -5.80
CA MET A 1 -25.70 21.64 -7.27
C MET A 1 -25.03 22.96 -7.56
N LYS A 2 -23.82 22.98 -8.07
CA LYS A 2 -23.04 24.18 -8.35
C LYS A 2 -22.90 24.31 -9.87
N PRO A 3 -23.30 25.45 -10.52
CA PRO A 3 -23.27 25.58 -11.96
C PRO A 3 -21.81 25.71 -12.47
N ARG A 4 -21.51 24.97 -13.54
CA ARG A 4 -20.28 25.08 -14.30
C ARG A 4 -20.41 26.28 -15.26
N HIS A 5 -19.50 27.24 -15.12
CA HIS A 5 -19.36 28.32 -16.08
C HIS A 5 -18.61 27.82 -17.33
N VAL A 6 -19.26 27.93 -18.47
CA VAL A 6 -18.66 27.73 -19.79
C VAL A 6 -18.28 29.12 -20.30
N PRO A 7 -17.01 29.35 -20.71
CA PRO A 7 -16.67 30.60 -21.39
C PRO A 7 -17.10 30.54 -22.85
N ALA A 8 -17.92 31.49 -23.23
CA ALA A 8 -18.29 31.75 -24.62
C ALA A 8 -17.15 32.48 -25.35
N CYS A 9 -16.65 31.88 -26.44
CA CYS A 9 -15.76 32.56 -27.38
C CYS A 9 -16.62 33.40 -28.33
N LEU A 10 -16.53 34.74 -28.24
CA LEU A 10 -17.07 35.69 -29.19
C LEU A 10 -16.17 35.76 -30.43
N LEU A 11 -16.80 35.55 -31.62
CA LEU A 11 -16.23 35.80 -32.93
C LEU A 11 -16.13 37.31 -33.19
N GLY A 12 -14.93 37.79 -33.40
CA GLY A 12 -14.67 39.10 -33.97
C GLY A 12 -13.53 38.96 -35.00
N GLY A 13 -13.90 39.04 -36.28
CA GLY A 13 -12.94 38.95 -37.37
C GLY A 13 -12.11 40.21 -37.55
N LEU A 14 -10.83 40.06 -37.86
CA LEU A 14 -10.12 40.85 -38.90
C LEU A 14 -8.76 40.22 -39.15
N LEU A 15 -8.34 40.19 -40.43
CA LEU A 15 -7.10 39.67 -40.97
C LEU A 15 -5.85 40.20 -40.25
N LEU A 16 -4.86 39.33 -39.93
CA LEU A 16 -3.44 39.44 -40.35
C LEU A 16 -2.59 38.42 -39.62
N THR A 17 -1.78 37.68 -40.38
CA THR A 17 -0.51 36.99 -40.04
C THR A 17 -0.54 35.98 -38.91
N GLY A 18 -0.30 34.74 -39.33
CA GLY A 18 -0.16 33.53 -38.52
C GLY A 18 0.78 33.61 -37.32
N LEU A 19 0.20 33.43 -36.18
CA LEU A 19 0.82 32.85 -35.01
C LEU A 19 -0.10 31.74 -34.56
N ALA A 20 0.26 30.50 -34.91
CA ALA A 20 -0.37 29.33 -34.38
C ALA A 20 -0.08 29.29 -32.87
N THR A 21 -0.94 29.88 -32.09
CA THR A 21 -0.98 29.62 -30.63
C THR A 21 -1.53 28.21 -30.45
N GLY A 22 -0.61 27.24 -30.51
CA GLY A 22 -0.89 25.89 -30.08
C GLY A 22 -1.29 25.94 -28.60
N CYS A 23 -2.59 25.72 -28.32
CA CYS A 23 -3.03 25.32 -26.98
C CYS A 23 -2.33 23.97 -26.69
N ALA A 24 -1.16 24.02 -26.09
CA ALA A 24 -0.55 22.85 -25.49
C ALA A 24 -1.49 22.44 -24.34
N SER A 25 -2.34 21.44 -24.58
CA SER A 25 -3.03 20.74 -23.52
C SER A 25 -1.93 20.20 -22.61
N ALA A 26 -1.76 20.82 -21.45
CA ALA A 26 -0.91 20.27 -20.41
C ALA A 26 -1.51 18.91 -20.04
N ALA A 27 -0.92 17.85 -20.54
CA ALA A 27 -1.25 16.50 -20.12
C ALA A 27 -1.03 16.48 -18.60
N ALA A 28 -2.11 16.22 -17.85
CA ALA A 28 -2.03 16.09 -16.40
C ALA A 28 -1.03 14.98 -16.10
N GLN A 29 0.12 15.35 -15.51
CA GLN A 29 1.10 14.38 -15.07
C GLN A 29 0.42 13.46 -14.05
N PRO A 30 0.57 12.13 -14.17
CA PRO A 30 0.08 11.23 -13.15
C PRO A 30 0.67 11.64 -11.80
N PRO A 31 -0.12 11.62 -10.72
CA PRO A 31 0.37 12.01 -9.41
C PRO A 31 1.61 11.15 -9.08
N ALA A 32 2.68 11.83 -8.65
CA ALA A 32 3.91 11.16 -8.29
C ALA A 32 3.62 10.12 -7.19
N SER A 33 3.93 8.85 -7.44
CA SER A 33 3.77 7.77 -6.47
C SER A 33 4.97 7.71 -5.52
N GLY A 34 4.76 7.22 -4.32
CA GLY A 34 5.82 6.74 -3.42
C GLY A 34 5.82 5.21 -3.39
N HIS A 35 6.68 4.62 -2.57
CA HIS A 35 6.75 3.19 -2.37
C HIS A 35 6.53 2.85 -0.89
N LEU A 36 5.77 1.80 -0.65
CA LEU A 36 5.71 1.14 0.65
C LEU A 36 6.43 -0.20 0.53
N THR A 37 7.50 -0.37 1.29
CA THR A 37 8.24 -1.63 1.41
C THR A 37 8.09 -2.18 2.80
N GLY A 38 8.26 -3.48 2.96
CA GLY A 38 8.21 -4.05 4.28
C GLY A 38 8.59 -5.51 4.35
N ARG A 39 8.47 -6.02 5.59
CA ARG A 39 8.72 -7.43 5.89
C ARG A 39 7.54 -7.98 6.69
N LEU A 40 7.16 -9.21 6.33
CA LEU A 40 6.26 -10.05 7.10
C LEU A 40 7.09 -11.08 7.83
N VAL A 41 7.07 -11.05 9.16
CA VAL A 41 7.92 -11.87 10.00
C VAL A 41 7.13 -12.54 11.12
N MET A 42 7.63 -13.66 11.61
CA MET A 42 7.11 -14.34 12.78
C MET A 42 8.06 -14.16 13.96
N GLU A 43 7.49 -13.85 15.10
CA GLU A 43 8.16 -13.88 16.40
C GLU A 43 7.47 -14.87 17.34
N GLY A 44 8.23 -15.51 18.20
CA GLY A 44 7.71 -16.52 19.12
C GLY A 44 7.83 -17.94 18.59
N GLY A 45 7.10 -18.85 19.24
CA GLY A 45 7.17 -20.28 19.01
C GLY A 45 7.96 -21.01 20.11
N PRO A 46 8.04 -22.35 20.05
CA PRO A 46 8.65 -23.15 21.11
C PRO A 46 10.10 -22.77 21.33
N LEU A 47 10.48 -22.70 22.60
CA LEU A 47 11.87 -22.42 22.99
C LEU A 47 12.81 -23.47 22.38
N GLY A 48 13.88 -23.02 21.77
CA GLY A 48 14.94 -23.87 21.28
C GLY A 48 15.78 -24.50 22.41
N PRO A 49 16.76 -25.34 22.06
CA PRO A 49 17.66 -25.94 23.03
C PRO A 49 18.33 -24.87 23.92
N GLY A 50 18.28 -25.09 25.25
CA GLY A 50 18.80 -24.13 26.21
C GLY A 50 17.88 -22.96 26.55
N GLY A 51 16.59 -23.04 26.22
CA GLY A 51 15.60 -22.00 26.56
C GLY A 51 15.71 -20.71 25.74
N LYS A 52 16.43 -20.75 24.63
CA LYS A 52 16.57 -19.58 23.73
C LYS A 52 15.30 -19.38 22.93
N GLN A 53 14.80 -18.16 22.95
CA GLN A 53 13.69 -17.79 22.05
C GLN A 53 14.16 -17.85 20.60
N PRO A 54 13.33 -18.42 19.69
CA PRO A 54 13.59 -18.33 18.26
C PRO A 54 13.60 -16.85 17.85
N GLY A 55 14.55 -16.48 17.03
CA GLY A 55 14.61 -15.13 16.46
C GLY A 55 13.50 -14.90 15.44
N GLU A 56 13.42 -13.67 14.98
CA GLU A 56 12.56 -13.25 13.89
C GLU A 56 12.77 -14.11 12.63
N ARG A 57 11.70 -14.63 12.05
CA ARG A 57 11.73 -15.42 10.80
C ARG A 57 10.84 -14.81 9.74
N ALA A 58 11.36 -14.75 8.51
CA ALA A 58 10.58 -14.34 7.35
C ALA A 58 9.40 -15.30 7.11
N MET A 59 8.26 -14.77 6.71
CA MET A 59 7.04 -15.53 6.43
C MET A 59 6.49 -15.22 5.06
N SER A 60 5.92 -16.24 4.41
CA SER A 60 5.02 -16.05 3.28
C SER A 60 3.63 -15.64 3.76
N GLY A 61 2.87 -14.97 2.90
CA GLY A 61 1.52 -14.60 3.25
C GLY A 61 0.91 -13.54 2.35
N THR A 62 0.01 -12.76 2.93
CA THR A 62 -0.70 -11.70 2.24
C THR A 62 -0.66 -10.43 3.09
N VAL A 63 -0.35 -9.31 2.45
CA VAL A 63 -0.39 -7.98 3.05
C VAL A 63 -1.53 -7.20 2.41
N THR A 64 -2.39 -6.62 3.24
CA THR A 64 -3.49 -5.75 2.80
C THR A 64 -3.20 -4.32 3.23
N VAL A 65 -3.26 -3.40 2.26
CA VAL A 65 -3.01 -1.97 2.44
C VAL A 65 -4.32 -1.23 2.17
N ILE A 66 -4.78 -0.45 3.13
CA ILE A 66 -6.06 0.26 3.07
C ILE A 66 -5.83 1.74 3.31
N ALA A 67 -6.39 2.59 2.45
CA ALA A 67 -6.53 4.02 2.69
C ALA A 67 -8.01 4.39 2.81
N ALA A 68 -8.33 5.42 3.58
CA ALA A 68 -9.71 5.90 3.70
C ALA A 68 -10.27 6.30 2.33
N GLY A 69 -11.46 5.74 1.98
CA GLY A 69 -12.13 6.04 0.72
C GLY A 69 -11.53 5.38 -0.53
N HIS A 70 -10.57 4.46 -0.38
CA HIS A 70 -9.96 3.73 -1.48
C HIS A 70 -10.20 2.22 -1.37
N GLN A 71 -10.13 1.54 -2.51
CA GLN A 71 -10.17 0.08 -2.54
C GLN A 71 -8.90 -0.49 -1.87
N PRO A 72 -9.02 -1.57 -1.09
CA PRO A 72 -7.85 -2.25 -0.53
C PRO A 72 -6.90 -2.76 -1.62
N VAL A 73 -5.62 -2.59 -1.40
CA VAL A 73 -4.57 -3.19 -2.23
C VAL A 73 -4.03 -4.41 -1.51
N THR A 74 -4.03 -5.55 -2.19
CA THR A 74 -3.54 -6.83 -1.65
C THR A 74 -2.25 -7.23 -2.34
N VAL A 75 -1.23 -7.58 -1.56
CA VAL A 75 0.09 -7.98 -2.02
C VAL A 75 0.42 -9.37 -1.51
N THR A 76 0.78 -10.28 -2.41
CA THR A 76 1.28 -11.60 -2.03
C THR A 76 2.75 -11.50 -1.65
N VAL A 77 3.09 -12.07 -0.50
CA VAL A 77 4.44 -12.10 0.08
C VAL A 77 5.00 -13.50 -0.05
N GLY A 78 6.15 -13.64 -0.70
CA GLY A 78 6.84 -14.92 -0.83
C GLY A 78 7.61 -15.30 0.44
N SER A 79 8.35 -16.42 0.39
CA SER A 79 9.12 -16.98 1.51
C SER A 79 10.23 -16.06 2.05
N SER A 80 10.67 -15.06 1.27
CA SER A 80 11.59 -14.04 1.75
C SER A 80 10.97 -13.09 2.78
N GLY A 81 9.64 -13.10 2.91
CA GLY A 81 8.89 -12.21 3.78
C GLY A 81 8.87 -10.75 3.32
N THR A 82 9.49 -10.41 2.20
CA THR A 82 9.58 -9.02 1.73
C THR A 82 8.46 -8.67 0.76
N PHE A 83 7.99 -7.43 0.83
CA PHE A 83 7.04 -6.89 -0.12
C PHE A 83 7.39 -5.45 -0.51
N SER A 84 6.90 -5.03 -1.67
CA SER A 84 7.01 -3.65 -2.14
C SER A 84 5.80 -3.33 -3.00
N VAL A 85 5.20 -2.16 -2.79
CA VAL A 85 4.02 -1.71 -3.53
C VAL A 85 4.11 -0.21 -3.79
N PRO A 86 3.91 0.24 -5.05
CA PRO A 86 3.78 1.66 -5.35
C PRO A 86 2.40 2.14 -4.90
N LEU A 87 2.35 3.27 -4.22
CA LEU A 87 1.12 3.86 -3.69
C LEU A 87 1.10 5.37 -3.91
N PRO A 88 -0.07 5.98 -4.12
CA PRO A 88 -0.21 7.42 -4.03
C PRO A 88 0.24 7.94 -2.66
N PRO A 89 0.70 9.20 -2.56
CA PRO A 89 0.96 9.82 -1.27
C PRO A 89 -0.28 9.78 -0.38
N GLY A 90 -0.10 9.37 0.88
CA GLY A 90 -1.24 9.26 1.80
C GLY A 90 -0.92 8.50 3.08
N ARG A 91 -1.94 8.34 3.91
CA ARG A 91 -1.91 7.53 5.12
C ARG A 91 -2.60 6.20 4.87
N TYR A 92 -1.97 5.13 5.29
CA TYR A 92 -2.42 3.77 5.06
C TYR A 92 -2.46 2.97 6.36
N GLN A 93 -3.43 2.06 6.46
CA GLN A 93 -3.42 0.98 7.44
C GLN A 93 -2.97 -0.28 6.74
N VAL A 94 -1.99 -0.96 7.31
CA VAL A 94 -1.37 -2.14 6.70
C VAL A 94 -1.50 -3.31 7.66
N SER A 95 -2.04 -4.40 7.19
CA SER A 95 -2.21 -5.64 7.94
C SER A 95 -1.64 -6.82 7.18
N GLY A 96 -1.16 -7.82 7.91
CA GLY A 96 -0.61 -9.05 7.36
C GLY A 96 -1.42 -10.28 7.79
N ARG A 97 -1.39 -11.31 6.97
CA ARG A 97 -1.86 -12.67 7.27
C ARG A 97 -0.87 -13.68 6.71
N SER A 98 -0.70 -14.79 7.40
CA SER A 98 0.11 -15.90 6.92
C SER A 98 -0.63 -17.22 7.12
N PRO A 99 -0.60 -18.12 6.13
CA PRO A 99 -1.16 -19.46 6.29
C PRO A 99 -0.44 -20.30 7.34
N ASP A 100 0.76 -19.88 7.75
CA ASP A 100 1.54 -20.56 8.79
C ASP A 100 1.12 -20.16 10.22
N VAL A 101 0.26 -19.13 10.36
CA VAL A 101 -0.28 -18.68 11.64
C VAL A 101 -1.76 -19.03 11.71
N MET A 102 -2.04 -20.18 12.30
CA MET A 102 -3.40 -20.73 12.39
C MET A 102 -3.77 -21.02 13.84
N GLU A 103 -5.02 -20.74 14.17
CA GLU A 103 -5.68 -21.27 15.35
C GLU A 103 -6.46 -22.54 15.00
N ILE A 104 -6.41 -23.54 15.87
CA ILE A 104 -7.24 -24.73 15.76
C ILE A 104 -8.25 -24.66 16.89
N ASP A 105 -9.50 -24.37 16.57
CA ASP A 105 -10.62 -24.37 17.50
C ASP A 105 -11.67 -25.39 17.06
N GLY A 106 -11.99 -26.35 17.94
CA GLY A 106 -12.98 -27.40 17.66
C GLY A 106 -12.71 -28.22 16.38
N GLY A 107 -11.45 -28.34 15.93
CA GLY A 107 -11.07 -29.02 14.71
C GLY A 107 -11.13 -28.15 13.43
N HIS A 108 -11.55 -26.89 13.57
CA HIS A 108 -11.54 -25.92 12.48
C HIS A 108 -10.23 -25.12 12.48
N ARG A 109 -9.63 -24.98 11.31
CA ARG A 109 -8.44 -24.14 11.10
C ARG A 109 -8.89 -22.74 10.70
N ARG A 110 -8.41 -21.73 11.41
CA ARG A 110 -8.65 -20.32 11.10
C ARG A 110 -7.32 -19.58 11.04
N GLU A 111 -7.07 -18.90 9.93
CA GLU A 111 -5.93 -18.00 9.83
C GLU A 111 -6.11 -16.82 10.80
N LEU A 112 -5.10 -16.57 11.61
CA LEU A 112 -5.07 -15.39 12.48
C LEU A 112 -4.41 -14.21 11.74
N PRO A 113 -4.91 -12.98 11.97
CA PRO A 113 -4.18 -11.80 11.54
C PRO A 113 -2.85 -11.73 12.28
N CYS A 114 -1.79 -11.38 11.56
CA CYS A 114 -0.57 -10.93 12.20
C CYS A 114 -0.89 -9.63 12.93
N SER A 115 -0.24 -9.23 13.92
CA SER A 115 -0.38 -8.03 14.76
C SER A 115 -1.53 -7.03 14.41
N GLN A 116 -1.78 -6.06 15.24
CA GLN A 116 -2.70 -4.95 14.94
C GLN A 116 -2.26 -4.23 13.64
N PRO A 117 -3.21 -3.70 12.86
CA PRO A 117 -2.86 -2.93 11.67
C PRO A 117 -1.86 -1.82 11.99
N THR A 118 -0.79 -1.74 11.20
CA THR A 118 0.26 -0.74 11.35
C THR A 118 -0.02 0.45 10.43
N SER A 119 0.12 1.66 10.97
CA SER A 119 -0.03 2.88 10.16
C SER A 119 1.25 3.15 9.38
N ALA A 120 1.10 3.49 8.09
CA ALA A 120 2.19 3.93 7.22
C ALA A 120 1.84 5.26 6.57
N VAL A 121 2.84 6.12 6.37
CA VAL A 121 2.71 7.36 5.59
C VAL A 121 3.60 7.24 4.36
N VAL A 122 2.98 7.33 3.19
CA VAL A 122 3.67 7.32 1.90
C VAL A 122 3.78 8.74 1.38
N THR A 123 4.98 9.14 1.00
CA THR A 123 5.28 10.46 0.43
C THR A 123 5.73 10.28 -1.02
N ALA A 124 5.36 11.21 -1.89
CA ALA A 124 5.75 11.18 -3.30
C ALA A 124 7.28 11.05 -3.48
N GLY A 125 7.71 10.12 -4.31
CA GLY A 125 9.13 9.89 -4.62
C GLY A 125 9.94 9.27 -3.48
N GLN A 126 9.31 8.91 -2.35
CA GLN A 126 10.00 8.33 -1.19
C GLN A 126 9.55 6.90 -0.94
N THR A 127 10.39 6.17 -0.19
CA THR A 127 10.09 4.81 0.27
C THR A 127 9.82 4.84 1.77
N ALA A 128 8.62 4.42 2.16
CA ALA A 128 8.27 4.12 3.54
C ALA A 128 8.55 2.64 3.83
N THR A 129 9.06 2.32 5.01
CA THR A 129 9.40 0.93 5.39
C THR A 129 8.66 0.56 6.67
N ILE A 130 8.08 -0.66 6.69
CA ILE A 130 7.37 -1.21 7.86
C ILE A 130 7.73 -2.67 8.08
N THR A 131 7.52 -3.15 9.30
CA THR A 131 7.57 -4.57 9.65
C THR A 131 6.22 -4.98 10.20
N LEU A 132 5.68 -6.08 9.69
CA LEU A 132 4.47 -6.72 10.19
C LEU A 132 4.86 -8.00 10.90
N THR A 133 4.58 -8.07 12.19
CA THR A 133 4.96 -9.19 13.04
C THR A 133 3.76 -10.08 13.35
N CYS A 134 3.89 -11.36 13.05
CA CYS A 134 2.97 -12.40 13.47
C CYS A 134 3.51 -13.03 14.76
N VAL A 135 2.82 -12.83 15.87
CA VAL A 135 3.23 -13.40 17.15
C VAL A 135 2.59 -14.79 17.29
N VAL A 136 3.41 -15.78 17.51
CA VAL A 136 2.98 -17.15 17.77
C VAL A 136 3.31 -17.47 19.24
N PRO A 137 2.32 -17.93 20.03
CA PRO A 137 2.51 -18.29 21.45
C PRO A 137 3.49 -19.47 21.66
#